data_be70ff55063fc4500126cadeba04d729
#
_entry.id   be70ff55063fc4500126cadeba04d729
#
_cell.length_a   1.000
_cell.length_b   1.000
_cell.length_c   1.000
_cell.angle_alpha   90.00
_cell.angle_beta   90.00
_cell.angle_gamma   90.00
#
_symmetry.space_group_name_H-M   'P 1'
#
loop_
_entity.id
_entity.type
_entity.pdbx_description
1 polymer ?
#
loop_
_entity_poly.entity_id
_entity_poly.type
_entity_poly.pdbx_seq_one_letter_code
_entity_poly.pdbx_strand_id
1 'polypeptide(L)'
;RKIEQLKQIENKLKVRKLDRAIQFSRSAKNPTKGISIWDFDDTLARTKSGVRYTMPNPEGITQPDRKVIFLAGGAGSGKSNVVKQLGLEKDGFKIVNSDISLEWLKKNSGLPADMKDLTSEQLSKLGKLQWEARKIAARKQMKFQGRGNGIVVDGTGGSLNVMKKQVQEFKDKGYDVQMLFVETSLETALERNRKRKERSLKDIIVRKNHEAVQGNKEGFKELFGNNFAEVKTDNLKLGDAMPSSLVTKMDKFTKGYIKGRLTAEEFAETGGDILAQNGKFDFAEFDVVTEGEKGPLFGKAISRAKKFGTKDQFILTARPVAAAPHIKEFLDSQGLNIPCLLYTSPSPRDRQKS
;
A
#
# COMPACT_ATOMS: atom_id res chain seq x y z
N ARG A 1 12.31 -33.82 2.16
CA ARG A 1 12.89 -34.86 3.05
C ARG A 1 13.76 -34.29 4.19
N LYS A 2 14.85 -33.53 3.92
CA LYS A 2 15.68 -32.90 4.96
C LYS A 2 14.94 -31.91 5.87
N ILE A 3 14.07 -31.09 5.31
CA ILE A 3 13.26 -30.11 6.05
C ILE A 3 12.26 -30.82 6.98
N GLU A 4 11.65 -31.89 6.50
CA GLU A 4 10.74 -32.74 7.28
C GLU A 4 11.46 -33.42 8.46
N GLN A 5 12.65 -33.93 8.21
CA GLN A 5 13.49 -34.53 9.28
C GLN A 5 13.91 -33.50 10.33
N LEU A 6 14.27 -32.28 9.92
CA LEU A 6 14.58 -31.17 10.84
C LEU A 6 13.36 -30.76 11.67
N LYS A 7 12.17 -30.65 11.06
CA LYS A 7 10.91 -30.42 11.77
C LYS A 7 10.60 -31.50 12.81
N GLN A 8 10.79 -32.76 12.45
CA GLN A 8 10.59 -33.90 13.39
C GLN A 8 11.58 -33.86 14.54
N ILE A 9 12.86 -33.55 14.31
CA ILE A 9 13.88 -33.38 15.33
C ILE A 9 13.55 -32.23 16.27
N GLU A 10 13.14 -31.08 15.69
CA GLU A 10 12.76 -29.90 16.46
C GLU A 10 11.54 -30.17 17.36
N ASN A 11 10.51 -30.83 16.84
CA ASN A 11 9.34 -31.23 17.61
C ASN A 11 9.70 -32.24 18.72
N LYS A 12 10.54 -33.22 18.43
CA LYS A 12 11.02 -34.15 19.45
C LYS A 12 11.83 -33.46 20.55
N LEU A 13 12.61 -32.44 20.21
CA LEU A 13 13.37 -31.64 21.19
C LEU A 13 12.46 -30.80 22.08
N LYS A 14 11.39 -30.23 21.51
CA LYS A 14 10.39 -29.44 22.25
C LYS A 14 9.62 -30.32 23.24
N VAL A 15 9.12 -31.47 22.79
CA VAL A 15 8.43 -32.43 23.64
C VAL A 15 9.36 -32.93 24.78
N ARG A 16 10.62 -33.24 24.46
CA ARG A 16 11.60 -33.65 25.49
C ARG A 16 11.87 -32.60 26.55
N LYS A 17 11.87 -31.28 26.18
CA LYS A 17 12.03 -30.19 27.16
C LYS A 17 10.82 -30.09 28.10
N LEU A 18 9.62 -30.18 27.54
CA LEU A 18 8.38 -30.18 28.33
C LEU A 18 8.28 -31.42 29.22
N ASP A 19 8.57 -32.60 28.68
CA ASP A 19 8.59 -33.85 29.47
C ASP A 19 9.60 -33.79 30.61
N ARG A 20 10.80 -33.28 30.38
CA ARG A 20 11.79 -33.06 31.44
C ARG A 20 11.29 -32.09 32.50
N ALA A 21 10.63 -31.02 32.12
CA ALA A 21 10.06 -30.06 33.06
C ALA A 21 8.94 -30.70 33.89
N ILE A 22 8.06 -31.50 33.26
CA ILE A 22 7.01 -32.25 33.93
C ILE A 22 7.61 -33.27 34.89
N GLN A 23 8.60 -34.05 34.44
CA GLN A 23 9.28 -35.06 35.30
C GLN A 23 9.99 -34.40 36.47
N PHE A 24 10.67 -33.27 36.25
CA PHE A 24 11.33 -32.51 37.31
C PHE A 24 10.34 -31.99 38.35
N SER A 25 9.20 -31.46 37.92
CA SER A 25 8.15 -30.94 38.82
C SER A 25 7.46 -32.04 39.63
N ARG A 26 7.42 -33.27 39.10
CA ARG A 26 6.84 -34.47 39.74
C ARG A 26 7.86 -35.24 40.58
N SER A 27 9.13 -34.83 40.57
CA SER A 27 10.17 -35.52 41.35
C SER A 27 9.94 -35.38 42.86
N ALA A 28 10.16 -36.44 43.60
CA ALA A 28 10.12 -36.42 45.07
C ALA A 28 11.09 -35.43 45.73
N LYS A 29 12.16 -35.06 45.01
CA LYS A 29 13.10 -34.00 45.40
C LYS A 29 12.54 -32.58 45.25
N ASN A 30 11.38 -32.42 44.60
CA ASN A 30 10.72 -31.12 44.34
C ASN A 30 9.21 -31.18 44.66
N PRO A 31 8.81 -31.60 45.85
CA PRO A 31 7.46 -32.10 46.13
C PRO A 31 6.35 -31.05 46.09
N THR A 32 6.66 -29.73 45.98
CA THR A 32 5.64 -28.72 46.26
C THR A 32 5.43 -27.72 45.18
N LYS A 33 6.14 -27.82 44.05
CA LYS A 33 6.26 -26.62 43.22
C LYS A 33 5.38 -26.57 41.98
N GLY A 34 5.00 -27.71 41.43
CA GLY A 34 4.22 -27.71 40.22
C GLY A 34 4.84 -26.79 39.08
N ILE A 35 4.42 -27.01 37.88
CA ILE A 35 4.84 -26.18 36.73
C ILE A 35 3.93 -24.95 36.58
N SER A 36 4.49 -23.82 36.22
CA SER A 36 3.74 -22.66 35.74
C SER A 36 4.10 -22.40 34.28
N ILE A 37 3.09 -22.40 33.43
CA ILE A 37 3.23 -22.06 32.03
C ILE A 37 2.48 -20.75 31.85
N TRP A 38 3.17 -19.76 31.33
CA TRP A 38 2.63 -18.43 31.08
C TRP A 38 2.60 -18.18 29.58
N ASP A 39 1.46 -17.82 29.06
CA ASP A 39 1.41 -17.28 27.72
C ASP A 39 2.06 -15.90 27.68
N PHE A 40 2.73 -15.54 26.57
CA PHE A 40 3.43 -14.28 26.47
C PHE A 40 2.50 -13.15 26.03
N ASP A 41 1.89 -13.31 24.84
CA ASP A 41 1.07 -12.27 24.24
C ASP A 41 -0.26 -12.14 25.00
N ASP A 42 -0.65 -10.91 25.29
CA ASP A 42 -1.85 -10.49 26.03
C ASP A 42 -1.99 -11.05 27.47
N THR A 43 -1.05 -11.91 27.88
CA THR A 43 -1.00 -12.51 29.24
C THR A 43 0.12 -11.91 30.08
N LEU A 44 1.37 -12.09 29.70
CA LEU A 44 2.53 -11.47 30.37
C LEU A 44 2.88 -10.10 29.78
N ALA A 45 2.69 -9.93 28.48
CA ALA A 45 2.97 -8.68 27.79
C ALA A 45 1.82 -8.29 26.87
N ARG A 46 1.50 -7.02 26.85
CA ARG A 46 0.75 -6.40 25.78
C ARG A 46 1.74 -5.73 24.85
N THR A 47 1.69 -6.04 23.57
CA THR A 47 2.63 -5.50 22.59
C THR A 47 1.86 -4.93 21.41
N LYS A 48 2.46 -3.94 20.74
CA LYS A 48 1.93 -3.42 19.48
C LYS A 48 2.48 -4.17 18.28
N SER A 49 3.16 -5.31 18.46
CA SER A 49 3.56 -6.18 17.38
C SER A 49 2.35 -6.75 16.67
N GLY A 50 2.37 -6.79 15.35
CA GLY A 50 1.28 -7.31 14.54
C GLY A 50 1.78 -8.08 13.33
N VAL A 51 0.85 -8.68 12.61
CA VAL A 51 1.10 -9.37 11.36
C VAL A 51 0.59 -8.51 10.21
N ARG A 52 1.48 -8.10 9.33
CA ARG A 52 1.08 -7.44 8.09
C ARG A 52 0.63 -8.49 7.09
N TYR A 53 -0.40 -8.18 6.34
CA TYR A 53 -0.86 -9.06 5.28
C TYR A 53 -1.10 -8.32 3.99
N THR A 54 -1.04 -9.09 2.90
CA THR A 54 -1.37 -8.64 1.55
C THR A 54 -2.17 -9.75 0.89
N MET A 55 -3.37 -9.47 0.40
CA MET A 55 -4.18 -10.45 -0.32
C MET A 55 -4.73 -9.87 -1.62
N PRO A 56 -5.03 -10.71 -2.63
CA PRO A 56 -5.72 -10.28 -3.83
C PRO A 56 -7.06 -9.64 -3.48
N ASN A 57 -7.46 -8.62 -4.24
CA ASN A 57 -8.76 -7.97 -4.13
C ASN A 57 -9.58 -8.21 -5.42
N PRO A 58 -10.14 -9.41 -5.63
CA PRO A 58 -10.83 -9.77 -6.86
C PRO A 58 -12.10 -8.96 -7.10
N GLU A 59 -12.75 -8.49 -6.05
CA GLU A 59 -14.00 -7.72 -6.16
C GLU A 59 -13.77 -6.23 -6.44
N GLY A 60 -12.52 -5.77 -6.40
CA GLY A 60 -12.18 -4.38 -6.67
C GLY A 60 -12.86 -3.40 -5.70
N ILE A 61 -13.27 -3.87 -4.52
CA ILE A 61 -13.76 -3.00 -3.45
C ILE A 61 -12.60 -2.13 -3.04
N THR A 62 -12.53 -0.98 -3.64
CA THR A 62 -11.51 0.01 -3.40
C THR A 62 -11.70 0.60 -2.02
N GLN A 63 -11.02 0.05 -1.07
CA GLN A 63 -10.40 0.92 -0.09
C GLN A 63 -9.30 1.66 -0.89
N PRO A 64 -9.45 2.95 -1.16
CA PRO A 64 -8.44 3.73 -1.88
C PRO A 64 -7.25 3.93 -0.98
N ASP A 65 -6.46 2.91 -0.89
CA ASP A 65 -5.28 2.86 -0.08
C ASP A 65 -4.18 3.61 -0.81
N ARG A 66 -4.17 4.95 -0.65
CA ARG A 66 -3.07 5.83 -1.04
C ARG A 66 -2.39 5.45 -2.35
N LYS A 67 -3.18 5.33 -3.41
CA LYS A 67 -2.69 5.05 -4.76
C LYS A 67 -2.83 6.30 -5.62
N VAL A 68 -1.82 6.62 -6.38
CA VAL A 68 -1.89 7.72 -7.34
C VAL A 68 -1.48 7.27 -8.73
N ILE A 69 -2.30 7.63 -9.71
CA ILE A 69 -2.03 7.43 -11.14
C ILE A 69 -1.75 8.79 -11.74
N PHE A 70 -0.52 8.99 -12.20
CA PHE A 70 -0.17 10.16 -12.99
C PHE A 70 -0.48 9.90 -14.47
N LEU A 71 -1.23 10.77 -15.10
CA LEU A 71 -1.44 10.72 -16.54
C LEU A 71 -0.41 11.59 -17.25
N ALA A 72 0.13 11.10 -18.34
CA ALA A 72 0.89 11.89 -19.29
C ALA A 72 0.38 11.64 -20.69
N GLY A 73 0.37 12.68 -21.51
CA GLY A 73 -0.11 12.66 -22.89
C GLY A 73 -0.48 14.06 -23.37
N GLY A 74 -0.15 14.40 -24.59
CA GLY A 74 -0.41 15.70 -25.18
C GLY A 74 -1.89 16.04 -25.36
N ALA A 75 -2.17 17.25 -25.78
CA ALA A 75 -3.50 17.62 -26.22
C ALA A 75 -3.92 16.74 -27.40
N GLY A 76 -5.12 16.18 -27.38
CA GLY A 76 -5.59 15.25 -28.43
C GLY A 76 -5.20 13.78 -28.22
N SER A 77 -4.38 13.44 -27.21
CA SER A 77 -3.95 12.05 -26.99
C SER A 77 -5.06 11.10 -26.52
N GLY A 78 -6.21 11.58 -26.08
CA GLY A 78 -7.31 10.72 -25.65
C GLY A 78 -7.30 10.31 -24.18
N LYS A 79 -6.50 10.94 -23.31
CA LYS A 79 -6.42 10.65 -21.87
C LYS A 79 -7.78 10.45 -21.19
N SER A 80 -8.69 11.38 -21.36
CA SER A 80 -10.02 11.33 -20.72
C SER A 80 -10.83 10.10 -21.15
N ASN A 81 -10.69 9.67 -22.42
CA ASN A 81 -11.31 8.45 -22.90
C ASN A 81 -10.70 7.20 -22.24
N VAL A 82 -9.37 7.14 -22.16
CA VAL A 82 -8.65 6.04 -21.52
C VAL A 82 -9.06 5.90 -20.05
N VAL A 83 -9.08 7.01 -19.28
CA VAL A 83 -9.51 7.03 -17.88
C VAL A 83 -10.94 6.52 -17.71
N LYS A 84 -11.86 6.96 -18.60
CA LYS A 84 -13.25 6.54 -18.60
C LYS A 84 -13.41 5.06 -18.92
N GLN A 85 -12.70 4.56 -19.94
CA GLN A 85 -12.76 3.16 -20.36
C GLN A 85 -12.15 2.22 -19.33
N LEU A 86 -11.12 2.65 -18.60
CA LEU A 86 -10.54 1.91 -17.47
C LEU A 86 -11.43 1.93 -16.21
N GLY A 87 -12.50 2.73 -16.19
CA GLY A 87 -13.44 2.77 -15.07
C GLY A 87 -12.86 3.34 -13.77
N LEU A 88 -11.76 4.09 -13.80
CA LEU A 88 -11.04 4.55 -12.61
C LEU A 88 -11.92 5.35 -11.61
N GLU A 89 -12.88 6.13 -12.10
CA GLU A 89 -13.83 6.84 -11.22
C GLU A 89 -14.80 5.89 -10.53
N LYS A 90 -15.25 4.82 -11.24
CA LYS A 90 -16.10 3.78 -10.66
C LYS A 90 -15.35 2.99 -9.59
N ASP A 91 -14.05 2.80 -9.80
CA ASP A 91 -13.15 2.19 -8.84
C ASP A 91 -12.78 3.12 -7.67
N GLY A 92 -13.45 4.28 -7.51
CA GLY A 92 -13.31 5.19 -6.37
C GLY A 92 -12.21 6.23 -6.47
N PHE A 93 -11.42 6.23 -7.55
CA PHE A 93 -10.38 7.23 -7.76
C PHE A 93 -10.96 8.64 -7.96
N LYS A 94 -10.31 9.64 -7.36
CA LYS A 94 -10.66 11.05 -7.47
C LYS A 94 -9.83 11.72 -8.53
N ILE A 95 -10.47 12.24 -9.58
CA ILE A 95 -9.78 12.93 -10.67
C ILE A 95 -9.38 14.33 -10.23
N VAL A 96 -8.09 14.62 -10.28
CA VAL A 96 -7.53 15.97 -10.11
C VAL A 96 -7.09 16.48 -11.47
N ASN A 97 -7.87 17.40 -12.01
CA ASN A 97 -7.63 18.03 -13.30
C ASN A 97 -7.95 19.53 -13.23
N SER A 98 -6.97 20.36 -13.57
CA SER A 98 -7.14 21.81 -13.60
C SER A 98 -8.06 22.26 -14.73
N ASP A 99 -8.15 21.50 -15.84
CA ASP A 99 -8.97 21.88 -16.98
C ASP A 99 -10.48 21.87 -16.65
N ILE A 100 -10.92 20.92 -15.81
CA ILE A 100 -12.30 20.88 -15.31
C ILE A 100 -12.63 22.17 -14.53
N SER A 101 -11.71 22.59 -13.68
CA SER A 101 -11.87 23.84 -12.92
C SER A 101 -11.82 25.07 -13.81
N LEU A 102 -10.97 25.06 -14.83
CA LEU A 102 -10.88 26.13 -15.81
C LEU A 102 -12.17 26.29 -16.62
N GLU A 103 -12.79 25.20 -17.04
CA GLU A 103 -14.06 25.26 -17.78
C GLU A 103 -15.19 25.88 -16.95
N TRP A 104 -15.27 25.45 -15.70
CA TRP A 104 -16.25 26.05 -14.79
C TRP A 104 -16.02 27.57 -14.62
N LEU A 105 -14.75 27.99 -14.43
CA LEU A 105 -14.39 29.42 -14.35
C LEU A 105 -14.69 30.17 -15.64
N LYS A 106 -14.41 29.56 -16.79
CA LYS A 106 -14.68 30.19 -18.13
C LYS A 106 -16.17 30.42 -18.32
N LYS A 107 -17.04 29.47 -18.03
CA LYS A 107 -18.50 29.64 -18.21
C LYS A 107 -19.05 30.86 -17.50
N ASN A 108 -18.45 31.28 -16.42
CA ASN A 108 -18.86 32.44 -15.62
C ASN A 108 -18.04 33.69 -15.91
N SER A 109 -17.15 33.67 -16.89
CA SER A 109 -16.20 34.78 -17.15
C SER A 109 -16.50 35.62 -18.35
N GLY A 110 -17.44 35.19 -19.21
CA GLY A 110 -17.72 35.87 -20.49
C GLY A 110 -16.65 35.68 -21.57
N LEU A 111 -15.69 34.76 -21.39
CA LEU A 111 -14.74 34.36 -22.42
C LEU A 111 -15.42 33.46 -23.46
N PRO A 112 -15.03 33.57 -24.75
CA PRO A 112 -15.57 32.72 -25.80
C PRO A 112 -15.20 31.25 -25.56
N ALA A 113 -16.03 30.34 -26.04
CA ALA A 113 -15.79 28.87 -25.92
C ALA A 113 -14.56 28.47 -26.74
N ASP A 114 -14.39 29.01 -27.93
CA ASP A 114 -13.20 28.82 -28.78
C ASP A 114 -12.06 29.72 -28.32
N MET A 115 -10.87 29.17 -28.19
CA MET A 115 -9.68 29.87 -27.71
C MET A 115 -8.66 30.16 -28.81
N LYS A 116 -9.04 30.02 -30.09
CA LYS A 116 -8.11 30.20 -31.21
C LYS A 116 -7.76 31.65 -31.46
N ASP A 117 -8.74 32.55 -31.37
CA ASP A 117 -8.61 33.94 -31.76
C ASP A 117 -8.98 34.92 -30.62
N LEU A 118 -8.33 34.73 -29.48
CA LEU A 118 -8.51 35.59 -28.32
C LEU A 118 -7.72 36.90 -28.48
N THR A 119 -8.34 38.02 -28.08
CA THR A 119 -7.66 39.31 -27.95
C THR A 119 -6.61 39.28 -26.84
N SER A 120 -5.69 40.24 -26.81
CA SER A 120 -4.67 40.34 -25.77
C SER A 120 -5.27 40.44 -24.36
N GLU A 121 -6.38 41.15 -24.22
CA GLU A 121 -7.12 41.28 -22.96
C GLU A 121 -7.73 39.92 -22.52
N GLN A 122 -8.38 39.23 -23.48
CA GLN A 122 -8.95 37.90 -23.25
C GLN A 122 -7.87 36.87 -22.91
N LEU A 123 -6.68 36.94 -23.53
CA LEU A 123 -5.54 36.10 -23.20
C LEU A 123 -5.05 36.34 -21.76
N SER A 124 -4.94 37.64 -21.37
CA SER A 124 -4.57 37.97 -19.97
C SER A 124 -5.60 37.45 -18.97
N LYS A 125 -6.90 37.61 -19.26
CA LYS A 125 -7.98 37.06 -18.44
C LYS A 125 -7.94 35.55 -18.36
N LEU A 126 -7.72 34.85 -19.47
CA LEU A 126 -7.55 33.41 -19.52
C LEU A 126 -6.37 32.95 -18.66
N GLY A 127 -5.23 33.65 -18.71
CA GLY A 127 -4.07 33.34 -17.85
C GLY A 127 -4.39 33.42 -16.36
N LYS A 128 -5.14 34.43 -15.92
CA LYS A 128 -5.61 34.54 -14.52
C LYS A 128 -6.53 33.37 -14.14
N LEU A 129 -7.47 33.00 -15.02
CA LEU A 129 -8.36 31.85 -14.77
C LEU A 129 -7.61 30.53 -14.74
N GLN A 130 -6.59 30.32 -15.57
CA GLN A 130 -5.75 29.14 -15.55
C GLN A 130 -5.00 29.01 -14.23
N TRP A 131 -4.49 30.13 -13.70
CA TRP A 131 -3.81 30.14 -12.41
C TRP A 131 -4.77 29.80 -11.26
N GLU A 132 -5.97 30.37 -11.23
CA GLU A 132 -7.00 30.01 -10.25
C GLU A 132 -7.44 28.54 -10.37
N ALA A 133 -7.61 28.03 -11.59
CA ALA A 133 -7.95 26.63 -11.82
C ALA A 133 -6.88 25.66 -11.25
N ARG A 134 -5.60 26.02 -11.41
CA ARG A 134 -4.49 25.25 -10.82
C ARG A 134 -4.53 25.27 -9.29
N LYS A 135 -4.83 26.42 -8.66
CA LYS A 135 -5.00 26.51 -7.22
C LYS A 135 -6.17 25.64 -6.72
N ILE A 136 -7.29 25.65 -7.42
CA ILE A 136 -8.44 24.82 -7.09
C ILE A 136 -8.07 23.33 -7.19
N ALA A 137 -7.38 22.92 -8.24
CA ALA A 137 -6.91 21.55 -8.42
C ALA A 137 -5.94 21.14 -7.31
N ALA A 138 -4.98 22.00 -6.95
CA ALA A 138 -4.04 21.76 -5.86
C ALA A 138 -4.74 21.59 -4.51
N ARG A 139 -5.72 22.44 -4.18
CA ARG A 139 -6.53 22.31 -2.95
C ARG A 139 -7.32 21.01 -2.92
N LYS A 140 -7.92 20.61 -4.06
CA LYS A 140 -8.61 19.30 -4.18
C LYS A 140 -7.63 18.15 -3.97
N GLN A 141 -6.45 18.20 -4.57
CA GLN A 141 -5.41 17.20 -4.39
C GLN A 141 -5.02 17.06 -2.91
N MET A 142 -4.71 18.17 -2.24
CA MET A 142 -4.37 18.17 -0.81
C MET A 142 -5.48 17.55 0.05
N LYS A 143 -6.75 17.89 -0.23
CA LYS A 143 -7.91 17.32 0.48
C LYS A 143 -8.01 15.81 0.28
N PHE A 144 -7.81 15.33 -0.94
CA PHE A 144 -7.87 13.89 -1.25
C PHE A 144 -6.67 13.15 -0.66
N GLN A 145 -5.47 13.73 -0.72
CA GLN A 145 -4.28 13.19 -0.07
C GLN A 145 -4.45 13.05 1.45
N GLY A 146 -4.98 14.08 2.12
CA GLY A 146 -5.23 14.03 3.56
C GLY A 146 -6.24 12.98 3.99
N ARG A 147 -7.08 12.51 3.06
CA ARG A 147 -8.06 11.44 3.29
C ARG A 147 -7.57 10.06 2.85
N GLY A 148 -6.35 9.95 2.32
CA GLY A 148 -5.82 8.69 1.78
C GLY A 148 -6.56 8.18 0.53
N ASN A 149 -7.30 9.04 -0.19
CA ASN A 149 -8.04 8.61 -1.37
C ASN A 149 -7.12 8.16 -2.51
N GLY A 150 -7.59 7.21 -3.33
CA GLY A 150 -7.01 6.97 -4.66
C GLY A 150 -7.17 8.22 -5.54
N ILE A 151 -6.12 8.62 -6.23
CA ILE A 151 -6.09 9.88 -6.99
C ILE A 151 -5.59 9.61 -8.41
N VAL A 152 -6.26 10.19 -9.39
CA VAL A 152 -5.74 10.37 -10.76
C VAL A 152 -5.33 11.81 -10.92
N VAL A 153 -4.05 12.05 -11.14
CA VAL A 153 -3.52 13.39 -11.48
C VAL A 153 -3.46 13.51 -12.99
N ASP A 154 -4.47 14.18 -13.56
CA ASP A 154 -4.55 14.39 -15.02
C ASP A 154 -3.72 15.60 -15.41
N GLY A 155 -2.55 15.33 -15.92
CA GLY A 155 -1.59 16.31 -16.43
C GLY A 155 -1.16 16.00 -17.87
N THR A 156 -0.43 16.92 -18.47
CA THR A 156 0.15 16.71 -19.80
C THR A 156 1.46 15.91 -19.74
N GLY A 157 2.21 16.00 -18.64
CA GLY A 157 3.54 15.43 -18.56
C GLY A 157 4.62 16.24 -19.27
N GLY A 158 4.37 17.54 -19.51
CA GLY A 158 5.30 18.40 -20.24
C GLY A 158 6.60 18.76 -19.51
N SER A 159 6.74 18.43 -18.23
CA SER A 159 7.95 18.69 -17.44
C SER A 159 8.29 17.50 -16.51
N LEU A 160 9.40 16.86 -16.81
CA LEU A 160 9.91 15.74 -16.00
C LEU A 160 10.29 16.18 -14.57
N ASN A 161 10.87 17.39 -14.42
CA ASN A 161 11.28 17.90 -13.12
C ASN A 161 10.08 18.16 -12.19
N VAL A 162 9.00 18.69 -12.74
CA VAL A 162 7.75 18.88 -11.97
C VAL A 162 7.18 17.53 -11.57
N MET A 163 7.18 16.55 -12.49
CA MET A 163 6.71 15.20 -12.22
C MET A 163 7.53 14.53 -11.11
N LYS A 164 8.86 14.61 -11.16
CA LYS A 164 9.75 14.06 -10.13
C LYS A 164 9.40 14.60 -8.73
N LYS A 165 9.19 15.92 -8.62
CA LYS A 165 8.80 16.55 -7.34
C LYS A 165 7.46 16.05 -6.84
N GLN A 166 6.44 16.01 -7.72
CA GLN A 166 5.11 15.51 -7.35
C GLN A 166 5.14 14.04 -6.93
N VAL A 167 5.86 13.19 -7.67
CA VAL A 167 6.03 11.77 -7.32
C VAL A 167 6.65 11.61 -5.94
N GLN A 168 7.69 12.40 -5.63
CA GLN A 168 8.32 12.36 -4.32
C GLN A 168 7.36 12.78 -3.20
N GLU A 169 6.63 13.89 -3.39
CA GLU A 169 5.62 14.36 -2.43
C GLU A 169 4.53 13.31 -2.13
N PHE A 170 4.12 12.52 -3.14
CA PHE A 170 3.17 11.44 -2.95
C PHE A 170 3.81 10.25 -2.22
N LYS A 171 5.03 9.87 -2.57
CA LYS A 171 5.78 8.79 -1.90
C LYS A 171 6.02 9.11 -0.42
N ASP A 172 6.39 10.35 -0.09
CA ASP A 172 6.59 10.81 1.29
C ASP A 172 5.31 10.71 2.14
N LYS A 173 4.15 10.75 1.50
CA LYS A 173 2.83 10.55 2.13
C LYS A 173 2.36 9.08 2.09
N GLY A 174 3.23 8.16 1.71
CA GLY A 174 2.96 6.73 1.67
C GLY A 174 2.07 6.27 0.51
N TYR A 175 2.04 7.02 -0.60
CA TYR A 175 1.31 6.62 -1.80
C TYR A 175 2.12 5.67 -2.67
N ASP A 176 1.47 4.61 -3.15
CA ASP A 176 1.95 3.85 -4.32
C ASP A 176 1.71 4.70 -5.57
N VAL A 177 2.73 4.84 -6.40
CA VAL A 177 2.67 5.71 -7.59
C VAL A 177 2.73 4.89 -8.87
N GLN A 178 1.90 5.26 -9.86
CA GLN A 178 1.91 4.69 -11.20
C GLN A 178 1.80 5.79 -12.24
N MET A 179 2.43 5.57 -13.39
CA MET A 179 2.27 6.35 -14.60
C MET A 179 1.38 5.62 -15.59
N LEU A 180 0.42 6.34 -16.18
CA LEU A 180 -0.31 5.94 -17.35
C LEU A 180 0.02 6.93 -18.49
N PHE A 181 0.92 6.50 -19.36
CA PHE A 181 1.35 7.26 -20.52
C PHE A 181 0.42 6.99 -21.71
N VAL A 182 -0.25 8.04 -22.19
CA VAL A 182 -1.18 7.95 -23.32
C VAL A 182 -0.49 8.49 -24.57
N GLU A 183 0.04 7.57 -25.36
CA GLU A 183 0.76 7.85 -26.58
C GLU A 183 -0.20 8.02 -27.75
N THR A 184 0.10 9.00 -28.61
CA THR A 184 -0.58 9.17 -29.90
C THR A 184 0.38 9.85 -30.87
N SER A 185 0.22 9.62 -32.17
CA SER A 185 0.97 10.34 -33.19
C SER A 185 0.59 11.82 -33.21
N LEU A 186 1.50 12.65 -33.70
CA LEU A 186 1.25 14.08 -33.82
C LEU A 186 0.07 14.39 -34.76
N GLU A 187 -0.02 13.63 -35.85
CA GLU A 187 -1.08 13.76 -36.86
C GLU A 187 -2.44 13.49 -36.23
N THR A 188 -2.59 12.38 -35.52
CA THR A 188 -3.84 12.02 -34.83
C THR A 188 -4.18 13.06 -33.73
N ALA A 189 -3.18 13.53 -32.99
CA ALA A 189 -3.38 14.57 -31.98
C ALA A 189 -3.91 15.88 -32.57
N LEU A 190 -3.33 16.32 -33.70
CA LEU A 190 -3.76 17.51 -34.41
C LEU A 190 -5.18 17.35 -34.97
N GLU A 191 -5.46 16.23 -35.63
CA GLU A 191 -6.78 15.93 -36.18
C GLU A 191 -7.86 15.94 -35.07
N ARG A 192 -7.62 15.24 -33.98
CA ARG A 192 -8.54 15.21 -32.82
C ARG A 192 -8.72 16.59 -32.19
N ASN A 193 -7.63 17.38 -32.09
CA ASN A 193 -7.72 18.75 -31.58
C ASN A 193 -8.57 19.63 -32.45
N ARG A 194 -8.44 19.56 -33.79
CA ARG A 194 -9.24 20.35 -34.74
C ARG A 194 -10.72 19.97 -34.71
N LYS A 195 -11.06 18.70 -34.49
CA LYS A 195 -12.44 18.21 -34.37
C LYS A 195 -13.13 18.60 -33.06
N ARG A 196 -12.39 19.12 -32.08
CA ARG A 196 -12.98 19.56 -30.80
C ARG A 196 -13.82 20.82 -31.02
N LYS A 197 -15.09 20.79 -30.59
CA LYS A 197 -15.97 21.95 -30.57
C LYS A 197 -15.57 22.97 -29.51
N GLU A 198 -15.03 22.49 -28.40
CA GLU A 198 -14.58 23.30 -27.28
C GLU A 198 -13.13 22.93 -26.94
N ARG A 199 -12.35 23.88 -26.41
CA ARG A 199 -10.93 23.69 -26.03
C ARG A 199 -9.99 23.35 -27.20
N SER A 200 -10.34 23.67 -28.42
CA SER A 200 -9.43 23.55 -29.53
C SER A 200 -8.23 24.53 -29.32
N LEU A 201 -7.02 24.02 -29.46
CA LEU A 201 -5.78 24.79 -29.32
C LEU A 201 -5.19 25.10 -30.69
N LYS A 202 -4.38 26.16 -30.79
CA LYS A 202 -3.57 26.40 -31.97
C LYS A 202 -2.62 25.24 -32.22
N ASP A 203 -2.46 24.81 -33.46
CA ASP A 203 -1.63 23.68 -33.87
C ASP A 203 -0.19 23.77 -33.33
N ILE A 204 0.37 24.97 -33.26
CA ILE A 204 1.70 25.20 -32.70
C ILE A 204 1.79 24.83 -31.22
N ILE A 205 0.71 25.03 -30.46
CA ILE A 205 0.66 24.64 -29.02
C ILE A 205 0.55 23.13 -28.90
N VAL A 206 -0.25 22.47 -29.74
CA VAL A 206 -0.36 21.01 -29.78
C VAL A 206 0.98 20.37 -30.09
N ARG A 207 1.71 20.90 -31.11
CA ARG A 207 3.05 20.42 -31.47
C ARG A 207 4.04 20.52 -30.31
N LYS A 208 4.15 21.71 -29.69
CA LYS A 208 5.05 21.94 -28.54
C LYS A 208 4.72 21.01 -27.36
N ASN A 209 3.44 20.83 -27.06
CA ASN A 209 3.02 19.93 -25.98
C ASN A 209 3.34 18.48 -26.31
N HIS A 210 3.12 18.05 -27.56
CA HIS A 210 3.43 16.71 -28.02
C HIS A 210 4.94 16.41 -27.92
N GLU A 211 5.76 17.31 -28.45
CA GLU A 211 7.22 17.20 -28.41
C GLU A 211 7.75 17.13 -26.97
N ALA A 212 7.29 18.01 -26.08
CA ALA A 212 7.69 18.03 -24.69
C ALA A 212 7.32 16.73 -23.96
N VAL A 213 6.14 16.17 -24.22
CA VAL A 213 5.68 14.93 -23.61
C VAL A 213 6.48 13.73 -24.13
N GLN A 214 6.71 13.65 -25.44
CA GLN A 214 7.49 12.58 -26.04
C GLN A 214 8.95 12.63 -25.58
N GLY A 215 9.55 13.81 -25.49
CA GLY A 215 10.90 13.99 -24.97
C GLY A 215 11.08 13.54 -23.52
N ASN A 216 10.02 13.55 -22.72
CA ASN A 216 10.06 13.12 -21.32
C ASN A 216 9.77 11.60 -21.13
N LYS A 217 9.40 10.86 -22.17
CA LYS A 217 8.92 9.48 -22.08
C LYS A 217 9.94 8.55 -21.39
N GLU A 218 11.20 8.59 -21.83
CA GLU A 218 12.23 7.74 -21.24
C GLU A 218 12.50 8.10 -19.77
N GLY A 219 12.53 9.38 -19.44
CA GLY A 219 12.63 9.82 -18.04
C GLY A 219 11.44 9.38 -17.16
N PHE A 220 10.24 9.22 -17.74
CA PHE A 220 9.11 8.64 -17.03
C PHE A 220 9.28 7.12 -16.84
N LYS A 221 9.78 6.40 -17.84
CA LYS A 221 10.07 4.97 -17.69
C LYS A 221 11.08 4.71 -16.55
N GLU A 222 12.13 5.52 -16.49
CA GLU A 222 13.12 5.45 -15.40
C GLU A 222 12.48 5.78 -14.03
N LEU A 223 11.69 6.85 -13.96
CA LEU A 223 11.09 7.33 -12.71
C LEU A 223 10.08 6.33 -12.11
N PHE A 224 9.30 5.68 -12.94
CA PHE A 224 8.22 4.78 -12.52
C PHE A 224 8.57 3.30 -12.62
N GLY A 225 9.59 2.92 -13.39
CA GLY A 225 10.04 1.55 -13.55
C GLY A 225 8.89 0.59 -13.92
N ASN A 226 8.70 -0.45 -13.14
CA ASN A 226 7.62 -1.43 -13.35
C ASN A 226 6.20 -0.83 -13.26
N ASN A 227 6.06 0.34 -12.63
CA ASN A 227 4.81 1.07 -12.52
C ASN A 227 4.56 2.04 -13.67
N PHE A 228 5.32 1.94 -14.76
CA PHE A 228 5.05 2.64 -16.02
C PHE A 228 4.11 1.79 -16.89
N ALA A 229 2.93 2.32 -17.21
CA ALA A 229 1.98 1.74 -18.15
C ALA A 229 1.82 2.65 -19.36
N GLU A 230 1.72 2.07 -20.54
CA GLU A 230 1.58 2.81 -21.80
C GLU A 230 0.41 2.28 -22.60
N VAL A 231 -0.29 3.17 -23.27
CA VAL A 231 -1.32 2.85 -24.25
C VAL A 231 -1.19 3.72 -25.48
N LYS A 232 -1.17 3.10 -26.67
CA LYS A 232 -1.23 3.77 -27.96
C LYS A 232 -2.69 3.96 -28.37
N THR A 233 -3.06 5.18 -28.71
CA THR A 233 -4.46 5.53 -28.98
C THR A 233 -4.78 5.86 -30.42
N ASP A 234 -3.81 5.79 -31.34
CA ASP A 234 -4.02 6.16 -32.75
C ASP A 234 -5.17 5.39 -33.39
N ASN A 235 -5.25 4.10 -33.16
CA ASN A 235 -6.26 3.21 -33.73
C ASN A 235 -7.48 3.01 -32.80
N LEU A 236 -7.54 3.71 -31.65
CA LEU A 236 -8.67 3.58 -30.72
C LEU A 236 -9.73 4.64 -31.01
N LYS A 237 -10.95 4.19 -31.26
CA LYS A 237 -12.14 5.04 -31.36
C LYS A 237 -12.75 5.29 -30.00
N LEU A 238 -13.63 6.27 -29.95
CA LEU A 238 -14.39 6.54 -28.71
C LEU A 238 -15.32 5.32 -28.44
N GLY A 239 -15.14 4.69 -27.26
CA GLY A 239 -15.91 3.52 -26.87
C GLY A 239 -15.22 2.18 -27.12
N ASP A 240 -14.11 2.14 -27.83
CA ASP A 240 -13.35 0.90 -28.02
C ASP A 240 -12.81 0.36 -26.69
N ALA A 241 -12.79 -0.96 -26.56
CA ALA A 241 -12.18 -1.62 -25.41
C ALA A 241 -10.68 -1.34 -25.32
N MET A 242 -10.18 -1.15 -24.11
CA MET A 242 -8.75 -0.99 -23.87
C MET A 242 -8.02 -2.31 -24.08
N PRO A 243 -6.74 -2.28 -24.53
CA PRO A 243 -5.93 -3.49 -24.65
C PRO A 243 -5.92 -4.29 -23.34
N SER A 244 -6.13 -5.60 -23.43
CA SER A 244 -6.23 -6.49 -22.25
C SER A 244 -4.99 -6.43 -21.35
N SER A 245 -3.80 -6.31 -21.94
CA SER A 245 -2.55 -6.14 -21.20
C SER A 245 -2.52 -4.86 -20.34
N LEU A 246 -3.07 -3.75 -20.87
CA LEU A 246 -3.21 -2.52 -20.11
C LEU A 246 -4.24 -2.68 -18.98
N VAL A 247 -5.41 -3.25 -19.29
CA VAL A 247 -6.46 -3.49 -18.28
C VAL A 247 -5.90 -4.34 -17.15
N THR A 248 -5.25 -5.47 -17.46
CA THR A 248 -4.62 -6.34 -16.45
C THR A 248 -3.58 -5.59 -15.60
N LYS A 249 -2.74 -4.77 -16.23
CA LYS A 249 -1.72 -3.99 -15.50
C LYS A 249 -2.36 -2.94 -14.59
N MET A 250 -3.38 -2.25 -15.07
CA MET A 250 -4.10 -1.24 -14.29
C MET A 250 -4.90 -1.88 -13.18
N ASP A 251 -5.62 -2.97 -13.44
CA ASP A 251 -6.35 -3.72 -12.41
C ASP A 251 -5.41 -4.25 -11.31
N LYS A 252 -4.25 -4.75 -11.67
CA LYS A 252 -3.23 -5.16 -10.70
C LYS A 252 -2.79 -4.01 -9.81
N PHE A 253 -2.68 -2.81 -10.34
CA PHE A 253 -2.33 -1.62 -9.55
C PHE A 253 -3.52 -1.10 -8.73
N THR A 254 -4.69 -0.95 -9.36
CA THR A 254 -5.85 -0.30 -8.73
C THR A 254 -6.60 -1.22 -7.77
N LYS A 255 -6.78 -2.49 -8.16
CA LYS A 255 -7.54 -3.51 -7.43
C LYS A 255 -6.65 -4.50 -6.69
N GLY A 256 -5.38 -4.56 -7.03
CA GLY A 256 -4.44 -5.66 -6.90
C GLY A 256 -4.27 -6.27 -5.53
N TYR A 257 -4.23 -5.51 -4.44
CA TYR A 257 -3.96 -6.10 -3.12
C TYR A 257 -4.62 -5.29 -2.00
N ILE A 258 -5.33 -5.98 -1.14
CA ILE A 258 -5.71 -5.46 0.17
C ILE A 258 -4.48 -5.64 1.06
N LYS A 259 -4.02 -4.57 1.67
CA LYS A 259 -2.96 -4.59 2.68
C LYS A 259 -3.57 -4.22 4.02
N GLY A 260 -3.20 -4.93 5.04
CA GLY A 260 -3.64 -4.61 6.39
C GLY A 260 -2.63 -5.10 7.41
N ARG A 261 -2.97 -4.92 8.66
CA ARG A 261 -2.20 -5.35 9.82
C ARG A 261 -3.17 -5.90 10.84
N LEU A 262 -2.88 -7.07 11.33
CA LEU A 262 -3.65 -7.80 12.33
C LEU A 262 -2.87 -7.81 13.64
N THR A 263 -3.57 -7.75 14.75
CA THR A 263 -3.03 -8.16 16.04
C THR A 263 -2.80 -9.68 16.05
N ALA A 264 -2.15 -10.19 17.07
CA ALA A 264 -1.98 -11.63 17.25
C ALA A 264 -3.33 -12.37 17.34
N GLU A 265 -4.28 -11.76 18.03
CA GLU A 265 -5.62 -12.30 18.25
C GLU A 265 -6.43 -12.32 16.96
N GLU A 266 -6.50 -11.19 16.26
CA GLU A 266 -7.16 -11.09 14.93
C GLU A 266 -6.51 -12.04 13.91
N PHE A 267 -5.19 -12.23 13.97
CA PHE A 267 -4.52 -13.19 13.11
C PHE A 267 -4.93 -14.63 13.41
N ALA A 268 -5.09 -15.00 14.67
CA ALA A 268 -5.55 -16.33 15.06
C ALA A 268 -6.96 -16.62 14.54
N GLU A 269 -7.84 -15.59 14.52
CA GLU A 269 -9.22 -15.73 14.08
C GLU A 269 -9.35 -15.67 12.54
N THR A 270 -8.70 -14.74 11.87
CA THR A 270 -8.96 -14.44 10.46
C THR A 270 -7.85 -14.85 9.50
N GLY A 271 -6.68 -15.24 10.02
CA GLY A 271 -5.51 -15.58 9.21
C GLY A 271 -5.76 -16.74 8.24
N GLY A 272 -6.58 -17.71 8.63
CA GLY A 272 -6.98 -18.83 7.78
C GLY A 272 -7.77 -18.38 6.54
N ASP A 273 -8.69 -17.43 6.71
CA ASP A 273 -9.53 -16.92 5.62
C ASP A 273 -8.71 -16.09 4.63
N ILE A 274 -7.73 -15.33 5.14
CA ILE A 274 -6.81 -14.56 4.30
C ILE A 274 -5.93 -15.50 3.46
N LEU A 275 -5.44 -16.60 4.04
CA LEU A 275 -4.68 -17.63 3.30
C LEU A 275 -5.54 -18.32 2.24
N ALA A 276 -6.80 -18.65 2.56
CA ALA A 276 -7.73 -19.27 1.62
C ALA A 276 -8.00 -18.39 0.38
N GLN A 277 -7.87 -17.06 0.53
CA GLN A 277 -7.97 -16.07 -0.53
C GLN A 277 -6.60 -15.74 -1.19
N ASN A 278 -5.61 -16.62 -1.08
CA ASN A 278 -4.25 -16.43 -1.59
C ASN A 278 -3.51 -15.22 -0.96
N GLY A 279 -3.83 -14.90 0.27
CA GLY A 279 -3.13 -13.88 1.04
C GLY A 279 -1.71 -14.30 1.42
N LYS A 280 -0.87 -13.29 1.64
CA LYS A 280 0.51 -13.46 2.12
C LYS A 280 0.69 -12.66 3.39
N PHE A 281 1.45 -13.21 4.34
CA PHE A 281 1.76 -12.55 5.60
C PHE A 281 3.22 -12.13 5.69
N ASP A 282 3.43 -10.98 6.31
CA ASP A 282 4.73 -10.52 6.76
C ASP A 282 4.75 -10.50 8.30
N PHE A 283 5.60 -11.33 8.89
CA PHE A 283 5.75 -11.50 10.33
C PHE A 283 6.92 -10.74 10.94
N ALA A 284 7.55 -9.84 10.20
CA ALA A 284 8.74 -9.14 10.68
C ALA A 284 8.52 -8.40 12.01
N GLU A 285 7.31 -7.88 12.24
CA GLU A 285 6.96 -7.23 13.52
C GLU A 285 6.80 -8.24 14.68
N PHE A 286 6.55 -9.50 14.39
CA PHE A 286 6.44 -10.56 15.39
C PHE A 286 7.80 -11.07 15.89
N ASP A 287 8.87 -10.76 15.15
CA ASP A 287 10.24 -11.09 15.56
C ASP A 287 10.74 -10.16 16.66
N VAL A 288 10.04 -9.04 16.94
CA VAL A 288 10.39 -8.07 17.96
C VAL A 288 9.25 -7.80 18.94
N VAL A 289 9.57 -7.29 20.12
CA VAL A 289 8.59 -6.82 21.11
C VAL A 289 8.45 -5.30 20.97
N THR A 290 7.47 -4.87 20.17
CA THR A 290 7.23 -3.44 19.92
C THR A 290 6.34 -2.85 21.00
N GLU A 291 6.79 -1.77 21.65
CA GLU A 291 6.05 -1.05 22.68
C GLU A 291 5.39 -1.99 23.70
N GLY A 292 6.22 -2.87 24.31
CA GLY A 292 5.73 -3.87 25.26
C GLY A 292 5.33 -3.25 26.61
N GLU A 293 4.12 -3.56 27.06
CA GLU A 293 3.59 -3.22 28.39
C GLU A 293 3.31 -4.50 29.20
N LYS A 294 3.25 -4.36 30.53
CA LYS A 294 2.89 -5.50 31.40
C LYS A 294 1.46 -5.96 31.14
N GLY A 295 1.32 -7.24 30.84
CA GLY A 295 0.03 -7.87 30.70
C GLY A 295 -0.68 -8.14 32.04
N PRO A 296 -1.95 -8.58 31.99
CA PRO A 296 -2.80 -8.72 33.17
C PRO A 296 -2.29 -9.72 34.22
N LEU A 297 -1.55 -10.75 33.81
CA LEU A 297 -1.01 -11.76 34.72
C LEU A 297 0.46 -11.54 35.11
N PHE A 298 1.09 -10.47 34.63
CA PHE A 298 2.50 -10.18 34.90
C PHE A 298 2.80 -10.10 36.40
N GLY A 299 1.98 -9.39 37.18
CA GLY A 299 2.13 -9.29 38.63
C GLY A 299 2.03 -10.62 39.33
N LYS A 300 1.16 -11.53 38.85
CA LYS A 300 1.02 -12.88 39.38
C LYS A 300 2.26 -13.73 39.07
N ALA A 301 2.84 -13.59 37.90
CA ALA A 301 4.09 -14.29 37.53
C ALA A 301 5.26 -13.82 38.40
N ILE A 302 5.41 -12.51 38.64
CA ILE A 302 6.41 -11.95 39.57
C ILE A 302 6.24 -12.52 40.99
N SER A 303 5.01 -12.49 41.55
CA SER A 303 4.72 -12.98 42.87
C SER A 303 5.08 -14.48 43.01
N ARG A 304 4.79 -15.26 41.96
CA ARG A 304 5.12 -16.67 41.92
C ARG A 304 6.63 -16.89 41.79
N ALA A 305 7.31 -16.13 40.98
CA ALA A 305 8.77 -16.17 40.86
C ALA A 305 9.47 -15.86 42.15
N LYS A 306 9.00 -14.85 42.90
CA LYS A 306 9.52 -14.52 44.25
C LYS A 306 9.31 -15.65 45.26
N LYS A 307 8.14 -16.30 45.24
CA LYS A 307 7.78 -17.34 46.23
C LYS A 307 8.44 -18.68 45.95
N PHE A 308 8.55 -19.09 44.69
CA PHE A 308 8.94 -20.46 44.30
C PHE A 308 10.19 -20.52 43.41
N GLY A 309 10.74 -19.37 43.02
CA GLY A 309 11.82 -19.31 42.02
C GLY A 309 11.28 -19.43 40.58
N THR A 310 12.18 -19.37 39.61
CA THR A 310 11.82 -19.35 38.17
C THR A 310 12.15 -20.66 37.45
N LYS A 311 12.77 -21.64 38.11
CA LYS A 311 13.19 -22.91 37.48
C LYS A 311 12.03 -23.74 36.91
N ASP A 312 10.86 -23.68 37.57
CA ASP A 312 9.65 -24.41 37.19
C ASP A 312 8.63 -23.48 36.47
N GLN A 313 9.09 -22.37 35.95
CA GLN A 313 8.28 -21.46 35.17
C GLN A 313 8.73 -21.49 33.72
N PHE A 314 7.76 -21.45 32.82
CA PHE A 314 7.95 -21.53 31.39
C PHE A 314 7.10 -20.48 30.72
N ILE A 315 7.61 -19.91 29.62
CA ILE A 315 6.84 -19.01 28.75
C ILE A 315 6.47 -19.78 27.51
N LEU A 316 5.19 -19.73 27.17
CA LEU A 316 4.63 -20.26 25.93
C LEU A 316 4.39 -19.06 25.01
N THR A 317 4.77 -19.16 23.74
CA THR A 317 4.50 -18.13 22.74
C THR A 317 4.32 -18.73 21.35
N ALA A 318 3.42 -18.14 20.58
CA ALA A 318 3.25 -18.43 19.17
C ALA A 318 4.26 -17.68 18.28
N ARG A 319 5.06 -16.79 18.88
CA ARG A 319 6.08 -16.04 18.15
C ARG A 319 7.20 -16.94 17.64
N PRO A 320 7.87 -16.60 16.53
CA PRO A 320 8.98 -17.39 16.03
C PRO A 320 10.19 -17.35 16.99
N VAL A 321 11.10 -18.31 16.80
CA VAL A 321 12.32 -18.42 17.64
C VAL A 321 13.16 -17.14 17.60
N ALA A 322 13.12 -16.41 16.48
CA ALA A 322 13.80 -15.12 16.32
C ALA A 322 13.36 -14.07 17.37
N ALA A 323 12.14 -14.15 17.88
CA ALA A 323 11.64 -13.26 18.92
C ALA A 323 12.20 -13.53 20.33
N ALA A 324 12.87 -14.67 20.56
CA ALA A 324 13.34 -15.07 21.88
C ALA A 324 14.22 -14.03 22.59
N PRO A 325 15.21 -13.41 21.95
CA PRO A 325 16.03 -12.39 22.59
C PRO A 325 15.19 -11.19 23.05
N HIS A 326 14.28 -10.72 22.23
CA HIS A 326 13.43 -9.55 22.50
C HIS A 326 12.40 -9.82 23.61
N ILE A 327 11.82 -11.04 23.65
CA ILE A 327 10.94 -11.47 24.73
C ILE A 327 11.72 -11.50 26.04
N LYS A 328 12.91 -12.07 26.02
CA LYS A 328 13.76 -12.17 27.21
C LYS A 328 14.18 -10.78 27.70
N GLU A 329 14.65 -9.93 26.82
CA GLU A 329 15.02 -8.54 27.12
C GLU A 329 13.85 -7.78 27.77
N PHE A 330 12.65 -7.87 27.20
CA PHE A 330 11.47 -7.27 27.79
C PHE A 330 11.19 -7.79 29.20
N LEU A 331 11.15 -9.10 29.39
CA LEU A 331 10.84 -9.69 30.69
C LEU A 331 11.90 -9.38 31.75
N ASP A 332 13.17 -9.46 31.39
CA ASP A 332 14.30 -9.12 32.27
C ASP A 332 14.26 -7.63 32.65
N SER A 333 13.96 -6.72 31.70
CA SER A 333 13.79 -5.28 31.97
C SER A 333 12.66 -5.00 32.98
N GLN A 334 11.65 -5.86 32.99
CA GLN A 334 10.51 -5.77 33.92
C GLN A 334 10.70 -6.56 35.21
N GLY A 335 11.88 -7.18 35.40
CA GLY A 335 12.24 -7.93 36.63
C GLY A 335 11.70 -9.36 36.69
N LEU A 336 11.33 -9.97 35.57
CA LEU A 336 10.84 -11.35 35.48
C LEU A 336 11.81 -12.21 34.66
N ASN A 337 12.80 -12.80 35.31
CA ASN A 337 13.77 -13.67 34.65
C ASN A 337 13.29 -15.15 34.66
N ILE A 338 12.68 -15.58 33.56
CA ILE A 338 12.27 -16.97 33.32
C ILE A 338 13.21 -17.60 32.28
N PRO A 339 13.92 -18.67 32.63
CA PRO A 339 15.00 -19.21 31.81
C PRO A 339 14.55 -19.98 30.58
N CYS A 340 13.27 -20.38 30.50
CA CYS A 340 12.79 -21.26 29.44
C CYS A 340 11.62 -20.70 28.67
N LEU A 341 11.83 -20.54 27.37
CA LEU A 341 10.80 -20.19 26.38
C LEU A 341 10.37 -21.44 25.62
N LEU A 342 9.08 -21.70 25.56
CA LEU A 342 8.44 -22.75 24.79
C LEU A 342 7.72 -22.13 23.62
N TYR A 343 7.95 -22.66 22.43
CA TYR A 343 7.29 -22.23 21.22
C TYR A 343 6.18 -23.15 20.84
N THR A 344 5.00 -22.65 20.53
CA THR A 344 3.95 -23.43 19.89
C THR A 344 4.37 -23.75 18.46
N SER A 345 4.18 -25.01 18.03
CA SER A 345 4.44 -25.40 16.65
C SER A 345 3.14 -25.89 16.00
N PRO A 346 2.90 -25.54 14.75
CA PRO A 346 3.71 -24.69 13.88
C PRO A 346 3.50 -23.20 14.21
N SER A 347 4.58 -22.41 14.15
CA SER A 347 4.42 -20.98 14.18
C SER A 347 3.59 -20.55 12.95
N PRO A 348 2.93 -19.40 12.98
CA PRO A 348 2.23 -18.88 11.80
C PRO A 348 3.12 -18.81 10.54
N ARG A 349 4.41 -18.58 10.70
CA ARG A 349 5.42 -18.64 9.63
C ARG A 349 5.56 -20.05 9.02
N ASP A 350 5.42 -21.09 9.82
CA ASP A 350 5.59 -22.46 9.35
C ASP A 350 4.38 -22.94 8.56
N ARG A 351 3.19 -22.38 8.82
CA ARG A 351 1.96 -22.65 8.05
C ARG A 351 1.99 -22.06 6.63
N GLN A 352 2.75 -21.00 6.39
CA GLN A 352 2.93 -20.42 5.05
C GLN A 352 3.89 -21.23 4.14
N LYS A 353 4.69 -22.12 4.71
CA LYS A 353 5.70 -22.91 3.99
C LYS A 353 5.26 -24.32 3.68
N SER A 354 4.09 -24.73 4.15
CA SER A 354 3.43 -26.00 3.86
C SER A 354 2.36 -25.81 2.78
#